data_ed1e7d8b6b2917b4bb1cdfe6c97d64cf
#
_entry.id   ed1e7d8b6b2917b4bb1cdfe6c97d64cf
#
_cell.length_a   1.000
_cell.length_b   1.000
_cell.length_c   1.000
_cell.angle_alpha   90.00
_cell.angle_beta   90.00
_cell.angle_gamma   90.00
#
_symmetry.space_group_name_H-M   'P 1'
#
loop_
_entity.id
_entity.type
_entity.pdbx_description
1 polymer ?
#
loop_
_entity_poly.entity_id
_entity_poly.type
_entity_poly.pdbx_seq_one_letter_code
_entity_poly.pdbx_strand_id
1 'polypeptide(L)'
;MQWRDLDLVCGTVTVQRALVRHKGTWRFAETKTTRSCRTIPLPTSLLQQLRQHKREQAAARLLAGSLCEAYDLIFCSEIGTPLAIPSLTYRYFRPLLKQAVLPQIRLYDLRHSHATLLLFAEEHPKIVSERLGHATITLTLDTYSHVLPHMQKRATERLETLLGGGVVTHQSLKVEK
;
A
#
# COMPACT_ATOMS: atom_id res chain seq x y z
N MET A 1 -7.53 -11.52 2.71
CA MET A 1 -7.62 -10.67 3.91
C MET A 1 -9.00 -10.84 4.49
N GLN A 2 -9.10 -11.13 5.77
CA GLN A 2 -10.35 -11.34 6.51
C GLN A 2 -10.64 -10.15 7.42
N TRP A 3 -11.88 -9.99 7.86
CA TRP A 3 -12.25 -8.91 8.78
C TRP A 3 -11.51 -8.99 10.12
N ARG A 4 -11.17 -10.18 10.60
CA ARG A 4 -10.36 -10.39 11.81
C ARG A 4 -8.89 -9.93 11.67
N ASP A 5 -8.42 -9.68 10.45
CA ASP A 5 -7.07 -9.16 10.20
C ASP A 5 -7.04 -7.61 10.27
N LEU A 6 -8.22 -6.97 10.42
CA LEU A 6 -8.41 -5.53 10.47
C LEU A 6 -8.85 -5.10 11.87
N ASP A 7 -8.02 -4.28 12.51
CA ASP A 7 -8.39 -3.59 13.75
C ASP A 7 -8.94 -2.20 13.39
N LEU A 8 -10.26 -2.05 13.51
CA LEU A 8 -10.94 -0.78 13.22
C LEU A 8 -10.80 0.26 14.35
N VAL A 9 -10.37 -0.16 15.55
CA VAL A 9 -10.13 0.74 16.69
C VAL A 9 -8.74 1.34 16.58
N CYS A 10 -7.72 0.48 16.50
CA CYS A 10 -6.33 0.91 16.33
C CYS A 10 -6.03 1.41 14.91
N GLY A 11 -6.92 1.19 13.95
CA GLY A 11 -6.74 1.63 12.57
C GLY A 11 -5.63 0.88 11.83
N THR A 12 -5.49 -0.42 12.06
CA THR A 12 -4.40 -1.21 11.47
C THR A 12 -4.91 -2.44 10.76
N VAL A 13 -4.15 -2.91 9.76
CA VAL A 13 -4.36 -4.20 9.09
C VAL A 13 -3.14 -5.08 9.19
N THR A 14 -3.33 -6.35 9.55
CA THR A 14 -2.25 -7.33 9.66
C THR A 14 -2.29 -8.31 8.50
N VAL A 15 -1.23 -8.33 7.70
CA VAL A 15 -1.01 -9.31 6.63
C VAL A 15 -0.28 -10.49 7.21
N GLN A 16 -0.93 -11.64 7.38
CA GLN A 16 -0.34 -12.84 8.00
C GLN A 16 -0.67 -14.13 7.26
N ARG A 17 -1.52 -14.06 6.24
CA ARG A 17 -2.00 -15.23 5.49
C ARG A 17 -2.08 -14.92 4.01
N ALA A 18 -1.87 -15.96 3.20
CA ALA A 18 -2.17 -15.96 1.78
C ALA A 18 -3.43 -16.79 1.51
N LEU A 19 -4.23 -16.36 0.55
CA LEU A 19 -5.34 -17.16 0.05
C LEU A 19 -4.86 -17.88 -1.21
N VAL A 20 -4.88 -19.20 -1.17
CA VAL A 20 -4.41 -20.07 -2.28
C VAL A 20 -5.54 -20.97 -2.76
N ARG A 21 -5.53 -21.27 -4.06
CA ARG A 21 -6.47 -22.24 -4.63
C ARG A 21 -5.74 -23.58 -4.80
N HIS A 22 -6.23 -24.61 -4.14
CA HIS A 22 -5.69 -25.98 -4.24
C HIS A 22 -6.80 -26.94 -4.65
N LYS A 23 -6.61 -27.66 -5.74
CA LYS A 23 -7.60 -28.63 -6.29
C LYS A 23 -9.02 -28.05 -6.39
N GLY A 24 -9.15 -26.80 -6.85
CA GLY A 24 -10.44 -26.12 -6.99
C GLY A 24 -10.95 -25.41 -5.74
N THR A 25 -10.46 -25.75 -4.56
CA THR A 25 -10.92 -25.21 -3.27
C THR A 25 -10.01 -24.10 -2.77
N TRP A 26 -10.58 -23.05 -2.18
CA TRP A 26 -9.84 -21.97 -1.56
C TRP A 26 -9.42 -22.34 -0.13
N ARG A 27 -8.14 -22.08 0.19
CA ARG A 27 -7.59 -22.31 1.53
C ARG A 27 -6.70 -21.15 1.95
N PHE A 28 -6.73 -20.86 3.25
CA PHE A 28 -5.75 -19.94 3.84
C PHE A 28 -4.47 -20.73 4.14
N ALA A 29 -3.35 -20.21 3.66
CA ALA A 29 -2.02 -20.69 3.97
C ALA A 29 -1.26 -19.61 4.75
N GLU A 30 -0.34 -20.02 5.58
CA GLU A 30 0.60 -19.10 6.21
C GLU A 30 1.49 -18.42 5.15
N THR A 31 1.98 -17.24 5.47
CA THR A 31 2.94 -16.56 4.60
C THR A 31 4.26 -17.34 4.58
N LYS A 32 4.89 -17.43 3.40
CA LYS A 32 6.12 -18.21 3.17
C LYS A 32 7.30 -17.81 4.08
N THR A 33 7.28 -16.61 4.65
CA THR A 33 8.35 -16.09 5.52
C THR A 33 7.76 -15.27 6.66
N THR A 34 8.43 -15.26 7.80
CA THR A 34 8.10 -14.40 8.96
C THR A 34 8.08 -12.91 8.60
N ARG A 35 8.94 -12.48 7.68
CA ARG A 35 8.97 -11.08 7.18
C ARG A 35 7.76 -10.69 6.34
N SER A 36 7.01 -11.66 5.83
CA SER A 36 5.75 -11.39 5.12
C SER A 36 4.62 -11.02 6.07
N CYS A 37 4.74 -11.38 7.35
CA CYS A 37 3.80 -10.94 8.39
C CYS A 37 4.13 -9.50 8.77
N ARG A 38 3.15 -8.60 8.60
CA ARG A 38 3.32 -7.18 8.90
C ARG A 38 2.00 -6.52 9.25
N THR A 39 2.07 -5.53 10.13
CA THR A 39 0.92 -4.68 10.48
C THR A 39 1.12 -3.30 9.85
N ILE A 40 0.10 -2.82 9.15
CA ILE A 40 0.13 -1.59 8.38
C ILE A 40 -0.93 -0.64 8.94
N PRO A 41 -0.57 0.57 9.40
CA PRO A 41 -1.53 1.59 9.77
C PRO A 41 -2.27 2.09 8.52
N LEU A 42 -3.57 2.35 8.67
CA LEU A 42 -4.46 2.79 7.62
C LEU A 42 -4.89 4.25 7.84
N PRO A 43 -5.06 5.04 6.77
CA PRO A 43 -5.61 6.38 6.86
C PRO A 43 -7.05 6.36 7.42
N THR A 44 -7.42 7.40 8.17
CA THR A 44 -8.76 7.53 8.77
C THR A 44 -9.88 7.50 7.71
N SER A 45 -9.64 8.11 6.55
CA SER A 45 -10.59 8.10 5.44
C SER A 45 -10.88 6.67 4.94
N LEU A 46 -9.84 5.83 4.83
CA LEU A 46 -9.99 4.44 4.42
C LEU A 46 -10.72 3.62 5.51
N LEU A 47 -10.48 3.90 6.79
CA LEU A 47 -11.18 3.23 7.88
C LEU A 47 -12.69 3.53 7.87
N GLN A 48 -13.08 4.76 7.55
CA GLN A 48 -14.48 5.13 7.38
C GLN A 48 -15.14 4.36 6.24
N GLN A 49 -14.48 4.27 5.08
CA GLN A 49 -14.95 3.48 3.94
C GLN A 49 -15.05 1.99 4.27
N LEU A 50 -14.09 1.43 5.00
CA LEU A 50 -14.12 0.03 5.42
C LEU A 50 -15.25 -0.26 6.41
N ARG A 51 -15.56 0.67 7.34
CA ARG A 51 -16.72 0.54 8.22
C ARG A 51 -18.03 0.54 7.45
N GLN A 52 -18.17 1.42 6.47
CA GLN A 52 -19.34 1.47 5.61
C GLN A 52 -19.46 0.19 4.78
N HIS A 53 -18.38 -0.24 4.13
CA HIS A 53 -18.32 -1.48 3.37
C HIS A 53 -18.71 -2.71 4.23
N LYS A 54 -18.29 -2.75 5.50
CA LYS A 54 -18.67 -3.84 6.42
C LYS A 54 -20.16 -3.89 6.66
N ARG A 55 -20.83 -2.72 6.80
CA ARG A 55 -22.30 -2.64 6.98
C ARG A 55 -23.03 -3.10 5.73
N GLU A 56 -22.61 -2.63 4.56
CA GLU A 56 -23.20 -3.00 3.27
C GLU A 56 -23.05 -4.50 2.99
N GLN A 57 -21.86 -5.05 3.27
CA GLN A 57 -21.58 -6.48 3.12
C GLN A 57 -22.43 -7.31 4.11
N ALA A 58 -22.65 -6.84 5.34
CA ALA A 58 -23.52 -7.52 6.30
C ALA A 58 -24.96 -7.56 5.81
N ALA A 59 -25.49 -6.47 5.27
CA ALA A 59 -26.82 -6.43 4.67
C ALA A 59 -26.94 -7.38 3.46
N ALA A 60 -25.95 -7.39 2.57
CA ALA A 60 -25.91 -8.30 1.42
C ALA A 60 -25.88 -9.78 1.86
N ARG A 61 -25.12 -10.11 2.92
CA ARG A 61 -25.07 -11.46 3.48
C ARG A 61 -26.43 -11.92 4.04
N LEU A 62 -27.17 -11.02 4.70
CA LEU A 62 -28.51 -11.32 5.18
C LEU A 62 -29.48 -11.64 4.03
N LEU A 63 -29.38 -10.90 2.92
CA LEU A 63 -30.19 -11.15 1.73
C LEU A 63 -29.82 -12.47 1.04
N ALA A 64 -28.53 -12.81 0.99
CA ALA A 64 -28.06 -14.06 0.39
C ALA A 64 -28.42 -15.31 1.24
N GLY A 65 -28.66 -15.14 2.53
CA GLY A 65 -29.08 -16.21 3.44
C GLY A 65 -28.11 -17.41 3.44
N SER A 66 -28.66 -18.60 3.28
CA SER A 66 -27.92 -19.87 3.28
C SER A 66 -26.96 -20.06 2.09
N LEU A 67 -27.06 -19.24 1.05
CA LEU A 67 -26.15 -19.27 -0.11
C LEU A 67 -24.80 -18.61 0.20
N CYS A 68 -24.68 -17.88 1.30
CA CYS A 68 -23.46 -17.15 1.64
C CYS A 68 -22.41 -18.06 2.27
N GLU A 69 -21.23 -18.12 1.65
CA GLU A 69 -20.07 -18.84 2.19
C GLU A 69 -19.32 -18.02 3.26
N ALA A 70 -18.91 -18.69 4.34
CA ALA A 70 -18.37 -18.05 5.55
C ALA A 70 -16.83 -17.89 5.52
N TYR A 71 -16.25 -17.32 4.45
CA TYR A 71 -14.81 -17.03 4.40
C TYR A 71 -14.38 -15.81 5.23
N ASP A 72 -15.34 -15.00 5.69
CA ASP A 72 -15.10 -13.75 6.45
C ASP A 72 -14.14 -12.77 5.74
N LEU A 73 -14.19 -12.72 4.41
CA LEU A 73 -13.33 -11.86 3.59
C LEU A 73 -13.82 -10.41 3.61
N ILE A 74 -12.85 -9.47 3.61
CA ILE A 74 -13.14 -8.04 3.43
C ILE A 74 -13.68 -7.81 2.01
N PHE A 75 -13.03 -8.40 1.00
CA PHE A 75 -13.45 -8.32 -0.40
C PHE A 75 -13.80 -9.73 -0.91
N CYS A 76 -15.05 -9.92 -1.28
CA CYS A 76 -15.60 -11.19 -1.74
C CYS A 76 -16.67 -10.96 -2.82
N SER A 77 -17.18 -12.03 -3.41
CA SER A 77 -18.36 -12.00 -4.26
C SER A 77 -19.64 -11.76 -3.42
N GLU A 78 -20.78 -11.60 -4.08
CA GLU A 78 -22.09 -11.41 -3.45
C GLU A 78 -22.47 -12.57 -2.50
N ILE A 79 -21.98 -13.77 -2.78
CA ILE A 79 -22.19 -14.96 -1.95
C ILE A 79 -21.01 -15.27 -1.01
N GLY A 80 -20.13 -14.31 -0.76
CA GLY A 80 -19.04 -14.45 0.21
C GLY A 80 -17.79 -15.19 -0.29
N THR A 81 -17.76 -15.71 -1.53
CA THR A 81 -16.62 -16.45 -2.06
C THR A 81 -15.45 -15.53 -2.43
N PRO A 82 -14.21 -16.07 -2.42
CA PRO A 82 -13.03 -15.32 -2.86
C PRO A 82 -13.13 -14.84 -4.31
N LEU A 83 -12.74 -13.59 -4.54
CA LEU A 83 -12.64 -13.02 -5.89
C LEU A 83 -11.41 -13.55 -6.62
N ALA A 84 -11.60 -14.05 -7.83
CA ALA A 84 -10.47 -14.35 -8.71
C ALA A 84 -9.86 -13.05 -9.25
N ILE A 85 -8.52 -12.97 -9.29
CA ILE A 85 -7.80 -11.79 -9.78
C ILE A 85 -8.25 -11.35 -11.19
N PRO A 86 -8.46 -12.27 -12.17
CA PRO A 86 -8.99 -11.87 -13.46
C PRO A 86 -10.36 -11.18 -13.36
N SER A 87 -11.28 -11.72 -12.56
CA SER A 87 -12.60 -11.11 -12.37
C SER A 87 -12.48 -9.70 -11.78
N LEU A 88 -11.65 -9.53 -10.73
CA LEU A 88 -11.39 -8.22 -10.15
C LEU A 88 -10.82 -7.24 -11.19
N THR A 89 -9.86 -7.70 -12.00
CA THR A 89 -9.20 -6.87 -13.01
C THR A 89 -10.16 -6.45 -14.12
N TYR A 90 -10.89 -7.41 -14.72
CA TYR A 90 -11.68 -7.15 -15.91
C TYR A 90 -13.06 -6.57 -15.63
N ARG A 91 -13.70 -6.98 -14.51
CA ARG A 91 -15.07 -6.53 -14.17
C ARG A 91 -15.10 -5.22 -13.41
N TYR A 92 -14.04 -4.91 -12.64
CA TYR A 92 -14.04 -3.74 -11.75
C TYR A 92 -12.91 -2.77 -12.06
N PHE A 93 -11.65 -3.22 -12.07
CA PHE A 93 -10.51 -2.33 -12.13
C PHE A 93 -10.35 -1.60 -13.47
N ARG A 94 -10.40 -2.34 -14.58
CA ARG A 94 -10.31 -1.73 -15.93
C ARG A 94 -11.45 -0.77 -16.26
N PRO A 95 -12.74 -1.09 -16.00
CA PRO A 95 -13.83 -0.13 -16.16
C PRO A 95 -13.65 1.13 -15.32
N LEU A 96 -13.18 0.98 -14.05
CA LEU A 96 -12.90 2.11 -13.17
C LEU A 96 -11.82 3.03 -13.75
N LEU A 97 -10.71 2.48 -14.24
CA LEU A 97 -9.66 3.27 -14.91
C LEU A 97 -10.20 4.01 -16.12
N LYS A 98 -11.01 3.35 -16.94
CA LYS A 98 -11.64 3.98 -18.12
C LYS A 98 -12.58 5.13 -17.70
N GLN A 99 -13.41 4.92 -16.70
CA GLN A 99 -14.34 5.94 -16.20
C GLN A 99 -13.59 7.14 -15.59
N ALA A 100 -12.47 6.89 -14.92
CA ALA A 100 -11.61 7.92 -14.34
C ALA A 100 -10.66 8.58 -15.35
N VAL A 101 -10.71 8.20 -16.64
CA VAL A 101 -9.83 8.71 -17.72
C VAL A 101 -8.34 8.51 -17.36
N LEU A 102 -8.03 7.40 -16.70
CA LEU A 102 -6.66 7.04 -16.31
C LEU A 102 -6.02 6.06 -17.31
N PRO A 103 -4.69 6.05 -17.41
CA PRO A 103 -3.96 5.07 -18.20
C PRO A 103 -4.30 3.63 -17.80
N GLN A 104 -4.31 2.72 -18.76
CA GLN A 104 -4.53 1.30 -18.50
C GLN A 104 -3.27 0.69 -17.89
N ILE A 105 -3.29 0.51 -16.59
CA ILE A 105 -2.24 -0.12 -15.78
C ILE A 105 -2.71 -1.49 -15.26
N ARG A 106 -1.79 -2.34 -14.84
CA ARG A 106 -2.13 -3.60 -14.16
C ARG A 106 -2.52 -3.32 -12.70
N LEU A 107 -3.36 -4.15 -12.13
CA LEU A 107 -3.72 -4.06 -10.71
C LEU A 107 -2.47 -4.09 -9.79
N TYR A 108 -1.44 -4.85 -10.18
CA TYR A 108 -0.17 -4.92 -9.45
C TYR A 108 0.61 -3.60 -9.47
N ASP A 109 0.44 -2.78 -10.51
CA ASP A 109 1.15 -1.50 -10.64
C ASP A 109 0.71 -0.48 -9.58
N LEU A 110 -0.45 -0.67 -8.95
CA LEU A 110 -0.86 0.11 -7.76
C LEU A 110 0.14 -0.03 -6.61
N ARG A 111 0.79 -1.19 -6.49
CA ARG A 111 1.87 -1.39 -5.51
C ARG A 111 3.08 -0.52 -5.82
N HIS A 112 3.46 -0.42 -7.09
CA HIS A 112 4.55 0.46 -7.53
C HIS A 112 4.18 1.93 -7.33
N SER A 113 2.97 2.33 -7.72
CA SER A 113 2.47 3.70 -7.50
C SER A 113 2.50 4.08 -6.02
N HIS A 114 2.03 3.17 -5.13
CA HIS A 114 2.07 3.41 -3.69
C HIS A 114 3.49 3.60 -3.14
N ALA A 115 4.44 2.76 -3.56
CA ALA A 115 5.83 2.89 -3.16
C ALA A 115 6.46 4.20 -3.64
N THR A 116 6.23 4.55 -4.91
CA THR A 116 6.72 5.79 -5.51
C THR A 116 6.17 7.01 -4.77
N LEU A 117 4.86 7.04 -4.49
CA LEU A 117 4.23 8.14 -3.75
C LEU A 117 4.80 8.30 -2.34
N LEU A 118 5.07 7.21 -1.62
CA LEU A 118 5.69 7.29 -0.30
C LEU A 118 7.12 7.85 -0.38
N LEU A 119 7.92 7.41 -1.36
CA LEU A 119 9.26 7.94 -1.56
C LEU A 119 9.24 9.41 -2.00
N PHE A 120 8.29 9.83 -2.83
CA PHE A 120 8.07 11.24 -3.14
C PHE A 120 7.64 12.06 -1.93
N ALA A 121 6.89 11.48 -1.01
CA ALA A 121 6.55 12.06 0.29
C ALA A 121 7.73 12.03 1.28
N GLU A 122 8.91 11.60 0.83
CA GLU A 122 10.16 11.54 1.60
C GLU A 122 10.15 10.53 2.75
N GLU A 123 9.25 9.55 2.68
CA GLU A 123 9.29 8.45 3.64
C GLU A 123 10.58 7.64 3.49
N HIS A 124 11.13 7.24 4.63
CA HIS A 124 12.38 6.49 4.64
C HIS A 124 12.22 5.16 3.87
N PRO A 125 13.14 4.81 2.94
CA PRO A 125 13.04 3.58 2.12
C PRO A 125 12.85 2.29 2.92
N LYS A 126 13.34 2.25 4.17
CA LYS A 126 13.14 1.13 5.09
C LYS A 126 11.65 0.96 5.45
N ILE A 127 10.95 2.06 5.76
CA ILE A 127 9.51 2.05 6.08
C ILE A 127 8.72 1.59 4.85
N VAL A 128 9.07 2.09 3.66
CA VAL A 128 8.44 1.65 2.40
C VAL A 128 8.65 0.16 2.17
N SER A 129 9.88 -0.34 2.36
CA SER A 129 10.25 -1.75 2.23
C SER A 129 9.42 -2.65 3.16
N GLU A 130 9.32 -2.28 4.44
CA GLU A 130 8.55 -3.01 5.45
C GLU A 130 7.04 -3.00 5.13
N ARG A 131 6.50 -1.85 4.76
CA ARG A 131 5.10 -1.69 4.39
C ARG A 131 4.73 -2.54 3.16
N LEU A 132 5.62 -2.65 2.20
CA LEU A 132 5.46 -3.52 1.04
C LEU A 132 5.72 -5.00 1.35
N GLY A 133 6.44 -5.31 2.43
CA GLY A 133 6.87 -6.67 2.77
C GLY A 133 7.96 -7.19 1.83
N HIS A 134 8.88 -6.31 1.41
CA HIS A 134 10.07 -6.74 0.68
C HIS A 134 11.04 -7.47 1.60
N ALA A 135 11.70 -8.51 1.08
CA ALA A 135 12.65 -9.29 1.85
C ALA A 135 13.88 -8.47 2.28
N THR A 136 14.29 -7.51 1.46
CA THR A 136 15.42 -6.61 1.71
C THR A 136 15.07 -5.18 1.30
N ILE A 137 15.71 -4.21 1.93
CA ILE A 137 15.61 -2.80 1.54
C ILE A 137 16.20 -2.57 0.14
N THR A 138 17.23 -3.34 -0.22
CA THR A 138 17.90 -3.29 -1.53
C THR A 138 16.88 -3.45 -2.67
N LEU A 139 15.93 -4.38 -2.53
CA LEU A 139 14.87 -4.56 -3.53
C LEU A 139 14.02 -3.29 -3.72
N THR A 140 13.78 -2.54 -2.66
CA THR A 140 13.07 -1.25 -2.75
C THR A 140 13.94 -0.20 -3.44
N LEU A 141 15.19 -0.07 -3.04
CA LEU A 141 16.13 0.92 -3.60
C LEU A 141 16.38 0.66 -5.09
N ASP A 142 16.63 -0.58 -5.48
CA ASP A 142 16.87 -0.95 -6.89
C ASP A 142 15.65 -0.69 -7.76
N THR A 143 14.46 -1.06 -7.27
CA THR A 143 13.21 -0.91 -8.04
C THR A 143 12.83 0.56 -8.22
N TYR A 144 13.11 1.42 -7.22
CA TYR A 144 12.68 2.82 -7.19
C TYR A 144 13.86 3.81 -7.24
N SER A 145 15.02 3.38 -7.75
CA SER A 145 16.24 4.21 -7.90
C SER A 145 15.99 5.51 -8.66
N HIS A 146 15.05 5.50 -9.61
CA HIS A 146 14.67 6.69 -10.39
C HIS A 146 14.05 7.82 -9.58
N VAL A 147 13.56 7.55 -8.35
CA VAL A 147 13.01 8.56 -7.41
C VAL A 147 14.11 9.19 -6.56
N LEU A 148 15.25 8.49 -6.35
CA LEU A 148 16.33 8.91 -5.46
C LEU A 148 16.99 10.27 -5.80
N PRO A 149 17.18 10.68 -7.08
CA PRO A 149 17.75 11.98 -7.41
C PRO A 149 16.96 13.16 -6.83
N HIS A 150 15.64 13.08 -6.80
CA HIS A 150 14.78 14.11 -6.19
C HIS A 150 14.99 14.20 -4.67
N MET A 151 15.22 13.07 -4.01
CA MET A 151 15.50 13.03 -2.57
C MET A 151 16.83 13.67 -2.23
N GLN A 152 17.88 13.47 -3.05
CA GLN A 152 19.19 14.09 -2.87
C GLN A 152 19.11 15.62 -2.92
N LYS A 153 18.44 16.17 -3.94
CA LYS A 153 18.24 17.62 -4.07
C LYS A 153 17.56 18.21 -2.86
N ARG A 154 16.45 17.61 -2.44
CA ARG A 154 15.70 18.07 -1.27
C ARG A 154 16.48 17.92 0.05
N ALA A 155 17.32 16.88 0.18
CA ALA A 155 18.19 16.74 1.34
C ALA A 155 19.18 17.91 1.45
N THR A 156 19.72 18.37 0.33
CA THR A 156 20.57 19.55 0.29
C THR A 156 19.81 20.82 0.68
N GLU A 157 18.62 21.03 0.13
CA GLU A 157 17.78 22.19 0.44
C GLU A 157 17.40 22.24 1.95
N ARG A 158 17.09 21.08 2.54
CA ARG A 158 16.83 20.97 3.97
C ARG A 158 18.07 21.28 4.81
N LEU A 159 19.23 20.77 4.41
CA LEU A 159 20.48 21.05 5.11
C LEU A 159 20.78 22.54 5.09
N GLU A 160 20.62 23.22 3.95
CA GLU A 160 20.77 24.67 3.85
C GLU A 160 19.81 25.41 4.78
N THR A 161 18.55 24.98 4.87
CA THR A 161 17.55 25.56 5.78
C THR A 161 17.96 25.37 7.25
N LEU A 162 18.46 24.19 7.63
CA LEU A 162 18.90 23.89 8.99
C LEU A 162 20.17 24.66 9.39
N LEU A 163 21.06 24.90 8.43
CA LEU A 163 22.29 25.65 8.63
C LEU A 163 22.07 27.17 8.65
N GLY A 164 20.80 27.63 8.54
CA GLY A 164 20.43 29.01 8.75
C GLY A 164 20.53 29.91 7.53
N GLY A 165 20.53 29.36 6.29
CA GLY A 165 20.44 30.16 5.04
C GLY A 165 21.47 31.30 4.92
N GLY A 166 22.51 31.32 5.74
CA GLY A 166 23.55 32.31 5.70
C GLY A 166 24.50 32.04 4.52
N VAL A 167 24.36 32.80 3.46
CA VAL A 167 25.40 32.96 2.44
C VAL A 167 26.67 33.36 3.16
N VAL A 168 27.59 32.43 3.33
CA VAL A 168 28.99 32.76 3.69
C VAL A 168 29.57 33.46 2.46
N THR A 169 29.35 34.76 2.37
CA THR A 169 30.09 35.62 1.46
C THR A 169 31.55 35.57 1.89
N HIS A 170 32.38 34.88 1.14
CA HIS A 170 33.83 34.98 1.23
C HIS A 170 34.20 36.44 0.95
N GLN A 171 34.26 37.27 2.00
CA GLN A 171 34.98 38.49 1.93
C GLN A 171 36.44 38.17 1.76
N SER A 172 36.96 38.51 0.60
CA SER A 172 38.35 38.45 0.24
C SER A 172 39.18 39.12 1.33
N LEU A 173 39.96 38.32 2.04
CA LEU A 173 41.09 38.85 2.84
C LEU A 173 42.11 39.48 1.87
N LYS A 174 42.00 40.79 1.67
CA LYS A 174 43.12 41.56 1.12
C LYS A 174 44.21 41.58 2.17
N VAL A 175 45.26 40.81 1.92
CA VAL A 175 46.53 40.97 2.59
C VAL A 175 47.18 42.19 1.98
N GLU A 176 47.17 43.29 2.69
CA GLU A 176 48.08 44.42 2.39
C GLU A 176 49.46 44.08 2.94
N LYS A 177 50.46 44.34 2.08
CA LYS A 177 51.91 44.23 2.37
C LYS A 177 52.37 45.34 3.29
#